data_e9628f9bb39e9b278369f42a9703d348
#
_entry.id   e9628f9bb39e9b278369f42a9703d348
#
_cell.length_a   1.000
_cell.length_b   1.000
_cell.length_c   1.000
_cell.angle_alpha   90.00
_cell.angle_beta   90.00
_cell.angle_gamma   90.00
#
_symmetry.space_group_name_H-M   'P 1'
#
loop_
_entity.id
_entity.type
_entity.pdbx_description
1 polymer ?
#
loop_
_entity_poly.entity_id
_entity_poly.type
_entity_poly.pdbx_seq_one_letter_code
_entity_poly.pdbx_strand_id
1 'polypeptide(L)'
;VKGNVAQTTQVWNLRNGFIKNDAFHVTSPAKDAVGLYHALIETLQGVEVADLAFVNAHGTATLFNDQMESVAIEKAALSLVPTNALKGYFGHTLGAAGILETIVSLHAAEDAVVLGTRGFEELGVSGKVNMSNENRKSDKTSFIKMLSGFGGCNASLLAELTKREVQPMATQHRPSWQKTHSVRISPEGAWVDGNLKEMLGEGDFVTHLYKSHVGSYPKYYKMDALSRLGFVASELLLTAEGGERFQHRCDRAIVLCNRTSSVCSDRKYIQSICDKGNYFPSPSVFVYTLPNIVTGEIAIRNGYQGETSFYLLSDKDEKLIGMLVEASFADVQTKSVLAGWLDYEDETHYEAEFFIAECNL
;
A
#
# COMPACT_ATOMS: atom_id res chain seq x y z
N VAL A 1 1.21 1.01 -20.56
CA VAL A 1 2.14 0.32 -21.48
C VAL A 1 1.53 0.37 -22.87
N LYS A 2 2.08 1.22 -23.77
CA LYS A 2 1.67 1.22 -25.18
C LYS A 2 2.40 0.06 -25.87
N GLY A 3 1.79 -1.12 -25.89
CA GLY A 3 2.14 -2.16 -26.85
C GLY A 3 1.52 -1.80 -28.21
N ASN A 4 2.23 -2.06 -29.31
CA ASN A 4 1.63 -2.06 -30.65
C ASN A 4 0.54 -3.13 -30.67
N VAL A 5 -0.73 -2.72 -30.54
CA VAL A 5 -1.89 -3.59 -30.67
C VAL A 5 -2.13 -3.80 -32.16
N ALA A 6 -1.48 -4.80 -32.74
CA ALA A 6 -1.87 -5.31 -34.03
C ALA A 6 -3.13 -6.17 -33.84
N GLN A 7 -4.28 -5.63 -34.23
CA GLN A 7 -5.53 -6.36 -34.50
C GLN A 7 -6.08 -7.33 -33.43
N THR A 8 -6.02 -7.02 -32.15
CA THR A 8 -6.82 -7.77 -31.17
C THR A 8 -8.15 -7.07 -30.92
N THR A 9 -9.25 -7.78 -31.16
CA THR A 9 -10.62 -7.30 -30.97
C THR A 9 -11.04 -7.22 -29.49
N GLN A 10 -10.19 -7.65 -28.56
CA GLN A 10 -10.43 -7.64 -27.12
C GLN A 10 -9.29 -6.94 -26.39
N VAL A 11 -9.63 -6.05 -25.47
CA VAL A 11 -8.67 -5.30 -24.66
C VAL A 11 -9.17 -5.28 -23.22
N TRP A 12 -8.25 -5.53 -22.27
CA TRP A 12 -8.52 -5.34 -20.85
C TRP A 12 -8.38 -3.88 -20.46
N ASN A 13 -9.38 -3.34 -19.82
CA ASN A 13 -9.34 -2.04 -19.18
C ASN A 13 -9.21 -2.23 -17.67
N LEU A 14 -8.19 -1.63 -17.07
CA LEU A 14 -8.13 -1.39 -15.64
C LEU A 14 -8.87 -0.07 -15.40
N ARG A 15 -10.12 -0.14 -14.94
CA ARG A 15 -11.01 1.02 -14.88
C ARG A 15 -10.79 1.85 -13.63
N ASN A 16 -10.97 1.23 -12.49
CA ASN A 16 -10.87 1.88 -11.19
C ASN A 16 -9.89 1.09 -10.32
N GLY A 17 -9.13 1.79 -9.50
CA GLY A 17 -8.27 1.17 -8.51
C GLY A 17 -7.98 2.15 -7.38
N PHE A 18 -8.17 1.70 -6.14
CA PHE A 18 -7.99 2.53 -4.96
C PHE A 18 -7.15 1.81 -3.92
N ILE A 19 -6.32 2.59 -3.24
CA ILE A 19 -5.48 2.15 -2.12
C ILE A 19 -5.92 2.91 -0.89
N LYS A 20 -6.20 2.20 0.21
CA LYS A 20 -6.55 2.79 1.50
C LYS A 20 -5.79 2.09 2.61
N ASN A 21 -5.57 2.78 3.72
CA ASN A 21 -4.87 2.23 4.87
C ASN A 21 -5.83 2.02 6.05
N ASP A 22 -5.61 0.95 6.81
CA ASP A 22 -6.36 0.67 8.05
C ASP A 22 -6.02 1.66 9.17
N ALA A 23 -4.83 2.23 9.16
CA ALA A 23 -4.27 3.04 10.25
C ALA A 23 -4.41 2.38 11.64
N PHE A 24 -4.30 1.04 11.69
CA PHE A 24 -4.59 0.25 12.88
C PHE A 24 -3.35 -0.46 13.45
N HIS A 25 -2.74 -1.36 12.67
CA HIS A 25 -1.58 -2.14 13.12
C HIS A 25 -0.71 -2.57 11.94
N VAL A 26 0.63 -2.70 12.15
CA VAL A 26 1.57 -2.98 11.05
C VAL A 26 1.43 -4.39 10.45
N THR A 27 0.93 -5.37 11.19
CA THR A 27 0.82 -6.77 10.73
C THR A 27 -0.58 -7.36 10.82
N SER A 28 -1.47 -6.73 11.55
CA SER A 28 -2.84 -7.22 11.75
C SER A 28 -3.84 -6.30 11.06
N PRO A 29 -4.77 -6.84 10.27
CA PRO A 29 -5.82 -6.04 9.66
C PRO A 29 -6.78 -5.48 10.72
N ALA A 30 -7.43 -4.36 10.41
CA ALA A 30 -8.49 -3.82 11.25
C ALA A 30 -9.70 -4.76 11.26
N LYS A 31 -10.25 -5.05 12.43
CA LYS A 31 -11.35 -6.02 12.58
C LYS A 31 -12.63 -5.63 11.83
N ASP A 32 -12.85 -4.33 11.67
CA ASP A 32 -13.98 -3.76 10.94
C ASP A 32 -13.73 -3.66 9.43
N ALA A 33 -12.54 -4.05 8.97
CA ALA A 33 -12.13 -4.05 7.56
C ALA A 33 -12.21 -2.66 6.90
N VAL A 34 -12.03 -1.58 7.66
CA VAL A 34 -12.30 -0.20 7.21
C VAL A 34 -11.51 0.17 5.95
N GLY A 35 -10.20 -0.11 5.91
CA GLY A 35 -9.36 0.23 4.76
C GLY A 35 -9.76 -0.52 3.50
N LEU A 36 -9.92 -1.85 3.59
CA LEU A 36 -10.33 -2.66 2.44
C LEU A 36 -11.76 -2.34 1.98
N TYR A 37 -12.68 -2.11 2.91
CA TYR A 37 -14.05 -1.69 2.59
C TYR A 37 -14.07 -0.37 1.83
N HIS A 38 -13.32 0.64 2.28
CA HIS A 38 -13.25 1.92 1.57
C HIS A 38 -12.63 1.78 0.17
N ALA A 39 -11.55 1.00 0.02
CA ALA A 39 -11.00 0.71 -1.30
C ALA A 39 -12.02 0.04 -2.22
N LEU A 40 -12.81 -0.93 -1.71
CA LEU A 40 -13.85 -1.63 -2.47
C LEU A 40 -14.97 -0.70 -2.92
N ILE A 41 -15.57 0.08 -2.01
CA ILE A 41 -16.73 0.92 -2.37
C ILE A 41 -16.35 2.03 -3.36
N GLU A 42 -15.13 2.54 -3.31
CA GLU A 42 -14.65 3.49 -4.29
C GLU A 42 -14.38 2.83 -5.65
N THR A 43 -13.81 1.63 -5.65
CA THR A 43 -13.62 0.84 -6.88
C THR A 43 -14.95 0.48 -7.55
N LEU A 44 -16.01 0.27 -6.77
CA LEU A 44 -17.36 -0.09 -7.24
C LEU A 44 -18.19 1.10 -7.71
N GLN A 45 -17.71 2.35 -7.62
CA GLN A 45 -18.47 3.50 -8.09
C GLN A 45 -18.80 3.39 -9.60
N GLY A 46 -20.10 3.44 -9.91
CA GLY A 46 -20.61 3.30 -11.28
C GLY A 46 -20.50 1.87 -11.84
N VAL A 47 -20.42 0.86 -10.97
CA VAL A 47 -20.36 -0.56 -11.32
C VAL A 47 -21.62 -1.26 -10.84
N GLU A 48 -22.30 -1.94 -11.74
CA GLU A 48 -23.39 -2.85 -11.38
C GLU A 48 -22.80 -4.17 -10.86
N VAL A 49 -23.05 -4.50 -9.60
CA VAL A 49 -22.53 -5.72 -8.96
C VAL A 49 -22.96 -6.97 -9.73
N ALA A 50 -24.13 -6.93 -10.37
CA ALA A 50 -24.64 -8.01 -11.20
C ALA A 50 -23.77 -8.31 -12.42
N ASP A 51 -22.91 -7.38 -12.87
CA ASP A 51 -22.03 -7.55 -14.03
C ASP A 51 -20.67 -8.16 -13.66
N LEU A 52 -20.37 -8.30 -12.37
CA LEU A 52 -19.13 -8.90 -11.91
C LEU A 52 -19.16 -10.43 -12.10
N ALA A 53 -18.14 -10.96 -12.76
CA ALA A 53 -17.90 -12.39 -12.88
C ALA A 53 -17.47 -12.99 -11.54
N PHE A 54 -16.55 -12.32 -10.85
CA PHE A 54 -16.03 -12.77 -9.55
C PHE A 54 -15.28 -11.66 -8.80
N VAL A 55 -15.01 -11.95 -7.54
CA VAL A 55 -14.04 -11.24 -6.69
C VAL A 55 -12.85 -12.17 -6.50
N ASN A 56 -11.63 -11.71 -6.84
CA ASN A 56 -10.39 -12.39 -6.48
C ASN A 56 -9.86 -11.80 -5.18
N ALA A 57 -10.03 -12.52 -4.09
CA ALA A 57 -9.58 -12.13 -2.76
C ALA A 57 -8.05 -12.21 -2.63
N HIS A 58 -7.49 -11.55 -1.63
CA HIS A 58 -6.09 -11.74 -1.25
C HIS A 58 -5.88 -13.16 -0.73
N GLY A 59 -6.71 -13.62 0.22
CA GLY A 59 -6.87 -15.03 0.61
C GLY A 59 -5.56 -15.71 1.00
N THR A 60 -5.06 -15.44 2.21
CA THR A 60 -3.80 -15.99 2.72
C THR A 60 -3.96 -17.27 3.52
N ALA A 61 -5.18 -17.76 3.72
CA ALA A 61 -5.52 -18.84 4.63
C ALA A 61 -5.08 -18.57 6.10
N THR A 62 -5.10 -17.28 6.49
CA THR A 62 -4.83 -16.86 7.86
C THR A 62 -6.09 -16.30 8.50
N LEU A 63 -6.38 -16.71 9.75
CA LEU A 63 -7.64 -16.43 10.44
C LEU A 63 -8.03 -14.94 10.40
N PHE A 64 -7.10 -14.03 10.74
CA PHE A 64 -7.44 -12.61 10.85
C PHE A 64 -7.62 -11.93 9.49
N ASN A 65 -6.78 -12.28 8.50
CA ASN A 65 -6.89 -11.69 7.17
C ASN A 65 -8.17 -12.15 6.47
N ASP A 66 -8.42 -13.47 6.43
CA ASP A 66 -9.59 -14.00 5.75
C ASP A 66 -10.89 -13.54 6.42
N GLN A 67 -10.90 -13.43 7.76
CA GLN A 67 -12.02 -12.85 8.50
C GLN A 67 -12.26 -11.39 8.09
N MET A 68 -11.23 -10.57 8.00
CA MET A 68 -11.33 -9.17 7.58
C MET A 68 -11.84 -9.05 6.13
N GLU A 69 -11.29 -9.83 5.21
CA GLU A 69 -11.73 -9.83 3.81
C GLU A 69 -13.21 -10.23 3.68
N SER A 70 -13.65 -11.24 4.42
CA SER A 70 -15.05 -11.68 4.42
C SER A 70 -16.01 -10.57 4.90
N VAL A 71 -15.62 -9.82 5.91
CA VAL A 71 -16.38 -8.67 6.42
C VAL A 71 -16.44 -7.55 5.39
N ALA A 72 -15.33 -7.25 4.71
CA ALA A 72 -15.31 -6.23 3.65
C ALA A 72 -16.21 -6.62 2.47
N ILE A 73 -16.16 -7.88 2.01
CA ILE A 73 -17.01 -8.42 0.94
C ILE A 73 -18.49 -8.31 1.31
N GLU A 74 -18.87 -8.70 2.52
CA GLU A 74 -20.26 -8.62 2.98
C GLU A 74 -20.76 -7.18 3.07
N LYS A 75 -19.97 -6.29 3.67
CA LYS A 75 -20.28 -4.85 3.79
C LYS A 75 -20.41 -4.15 2.43
N ALA A 76 -19.60 -4.56 1.44
CA ALA A 76 -19.66 -4.03 0.07
C ALA A 76 -20.79 -4.66 -0.78
N ALA A 77 -21.69 -5.45 -0.17
CA ALA A 77 -22.80 -6.15 -0.84
C ALA A 77 -22.36 -7.14 -1.95
N LEU A 78 -21.14 -7.70 -1.83
CA LEU A 78 -20.56 -8.64 -2.80
C LEU A 78 -20.77 -10.11 -2.42
N SER A 79 -21.52 -10.40 -1.36
CA SER A 79 -21.70 -11.76 -0.81
C SER A 79 -22.24 -12.81 -1.80
N LEU A 80 -22.97 -12.39 -2.84
CA LEU A 80 -23.50 -13.28 -3.88
C LEU A 80 -22.58 -13.42 -5.09
N VAL A 81 -21.59 -12.54 -5.24
CA VAL A 81 -20.60 -12.61 -6.33
C VAL A 81 -19.65 -13.78 -6.07
N PRO A 82 -19.41 -14.66 -7.06
CA PRO A 82 -18.42 -15.71 -6.91
C PRO A 82 -17.09 -15.15 -6.42
N THR A 83 -16.51 -15.75 -5.40
CA THR A 83 -15.23 -15.33 -4.84
C THR A 83 -14.23 -16.47 -4.94
N ASN A 84 -12.97 -16.15 -5.27
CA ASN A 84 -11.87 -17.09 -5.26
C ASN A 84 -10.60 -16.50 -4.62
N ALA A 85 -9.67 -17.39 -4.27
CA ALA A 85 -8.32 -17.07 -3.85
C ALA A 85 -7.33 -18.00 -4.57
N LEU A 86 -6.26 -17.44 -5.12
CA LEU A 86 -5.37 -18.17 -6.02
C LEU A 86 -4.08 -18.68 -5.38
N LYS A 87 -3.78 -18.28 -4.13
CA LYS A 87 -2.54 -18.68 -3.45
C LYS A 87 -2.41 -20.18 -3.21
N GLY A 88 -3.50 -20.93 -3.21
CA GLY A 88 -3.48 -22.39 -3.17
C GLY A 88 -2.85 -23.07 -4.40
N TYR A 89 -2.70 -22.35 -5.53
CA TYR A 89 -2.08 -22.88 -6.76
C TYR A 89 -0.55 -22.67 -6.80
N PHE A 90 -0.06 -21.52 -6.34
CA PHE A 90 1.36 -21.13 -6.53
C PHE A 90 2.00 -20.47 -5.31
N GLY A 91 1.31 -20.43 -4.18
CA GLY A 91 1.82 -19.84 -2.95
C GLY A 91 1.66 -18.31 -2.90
N HIS A 92 2.12 -17.71 -1.81
CA HIS A 92 2.15 -16.27 -1.64
C HIS A 92 3.43 -15.67 -2.24
N THR A 93 3.30 -14.97 -3.35
CA THR A 93 4.43 -14.40 -4.09
C THR A 93 4.83 -13.00 -3.60
N LEU A 94 4.47 -12.64 -2.37
CA LEU A 94 4.79 -11.36 -1.70
C LEU A 94 4.41 -10.14 -2.57
N GLY A 95 5.35 -9.25 -2.87
CA GLY A 95 5.11 -8.05 -3.67
C GLY A 95 4.60 -8.33 -5.09
N ALA A 96 4.83 -9.52 -5.65
CA ALA A 96 4.33 -9.91 -6.96
C ALA A 96 2.89 -10.48 -6.93
N ALA A 97 2.30 -10.72 -5.75
CA ALA A 97 1.00 -11.38 -5.61
C ALA A 97 -0.10 -10.64 -6.38
N GLY A 98 -0.15 -9.33 -6.28
CA GLY A 98 -1.17 -8.52 -6.94
C GLY A 98 -1.15 -8.67 -8.45
N ILE A 99 0.02 -8.50 -9.07
CA ILE A 99 0.14 -8.56 -10.53
C ILE A 99 -0.06 -9.98 -11.06
N LEU A 100 0.52 -11.00 -10.40
CA LEU A 100 0.42 -12.39 -10.81
C LEU A 100 -1.04 -12.87 -10.75
N GLU A 101 -1.73 -12.64 -9.63
CA GLU A 101 -3.11 -13.04 -9.44
C GLU A 101 -4.05 -12.28 -10.38
N THR A 102 -3.78 -11.01 -10.68
CA THR A 102 -4.51 -10.23 -11.69
C THR A 102 -4.35 -10.85 -13.07
N ILE A 103 -3.13 -11.19 -13.52
CA ILE A 103 -2.89 -11.79 -14.84
C ILE A 103 -3.61 -13.14 -14.96
N VAL A 104 -3.53 -14.00 -13.93
CA VAL A 104 -4.25 -15.27 -13.93
C VAL A 104 -5.76 -15.07 -13.98
N SER A 105 -6.28 -14.07 -13.26
CA SER A 105 -7.70 -13.71 -13.27
C SER A 105 -8.17 -13.18 -14.62
N LEU A 106 -7.33 -12.39 -15.34
CA LEU A 106 -7.60 -11.93 -16.70
C LEU A 106 -7.78 -13.12 -17.65
N HIS A 107 -6.85 -14.06 -17.65
CA HIS A 107 -6.93 -15.26 -18.49
C HIS A 107 -8.12 -16.13 -18.13
N ALA A 108 -8.42 -16.33 -16.84
CA ALA A 108 -9.59 -17.09 -16.41
C ALA A 108 -10.91 -16.47 -16.92
N ALA A 109 -11.01 -15.14 -16.88
CA ALA A 109 -12.18 -14.43 -17.39
C ALA A 109 -12.27 -14.48 -18.93
N GLU A 110 -11.15 -14.47 -19.66
CA GLU A 110 -11.09 -14.70 -21.12
C GLU A 110 -11.64 -16.09 -21.48
N ASP A 111 -11.30 -17.10 -20.68
CA ASP A 111 -11.77 -18.48 -20.83
C ASP A 111 -13.23 -18.68 -20.33
N ALA A 112 -13.91 -17.62 -19.89
CA ALA A 112 -15.24 -17.65 -19.28
C ALA A 112 -15.33 -18.57 -18.05
N VAL A 113 -14.26 -18.60 -17.22
CA VAL A 113 -14.13 -19.45 -16.03
C VAL A 113 -13.87 -18.61 -14.79
N VAL A 114 -14.59 -18.90 -13.74
CA VAL A 114 -14.24 -18.53 -12.37
C VAL A 114 -13.47 -19.69 -11.76
N LEU A 115 -12.17 -19.52 -11.50
CA LEU A 115 -11.36 -20.59 -10.92
C LEU A 115 -11.84 -20.92 -9.51
N GLY A 116 -11.86 -22.20 -9.16
CA GLY A 116 -12.09 -22.65 -7.79
C GLY A 116 -10.92 -22.29 -6.88
N THR A 117 -11.17 -22.19 -5.60
CA THR A 117 -10.13 -21.97 -4.58
C THR A 117 -9.53 -23.31 -4.19
N ARG A 118 -8.30 -23.57 -4.65
CA ARG A 118 -7.62 -24.82 -4.34
C ARG A 118 -7.36 -24.96 -2.84
N GLY A 119 -7.79 -26.10 -2.27
CA GLY A 119 -7.66 -26.41 -0.84
C GLY A 119 -8.81 -25.84 0.02
N PHE A 120 -9.82 -25.22 -0.60
CA PHE A 120 -11.03 -24.80 0.12
C PHE A 120 -11.94 -26.00 0.41
N GLU A 121 -12.32 -26.18 1.66
CA GLU A 121 -13.24 -27.22 2.12
C GLU A 121 -14.50 -26.63 2.72
N GLU A 122 -14.34 -25.70 3.68
CA GLU A 122 -15.44 -25.03 4.36
C GLU A 122 -15.12 -23.57 4.69
N LEU A 123 -16.17 -22.78 4.92
CA LEU A 123 -16.03 -21.37 5.23
C LEU A 123 -15.77 -21.18 6.73
N GLY A 124 -14.51 -20.88 7.07
CA GLY A 124 -14.04 -20.65 8.45
C GLY A 124 -14.15 -19.21 8.95
N VAL A 125 -14.95 -18.35 8.30
CA VAL A 125 -15.09 -16.91 8.56
C VAL A 125 -16.56 -16.56 8.82
N SER A 126 -16.83 -15.42 9.47
CA SER A 126 -18.19 -15.01 9.81
C SER A 126 -18.91 -14.24 8.69
N GLY A 127 -18.17 -13.55 7.82
CA GLY A 127 -18.74 -12.81 6.69
C GLY A 127 -19.26 -13.77 5.58
N LYS A 128 -20.33 -13.36 4.91
CA LYS A 128 -20.93 -14.16 3.84
C LYS A 128 -20.14 -14.01 2.54
N VAL A 129 -19.53 -15.10 2.08
CA VAL A 129 -18.70 -15.15 0.89
C VAL A 129 -19.12 -16.34 0.01
N ASN A 130 -19.32 -16.12 -1.29
CA ASN A 130 -19.71 -17.16 -2.26
C ASN A 130 -18.46 -17.87 -2.83
N MET A 131 -17.82 -18.72 -2.03
CA MET A 131 -16.60 -19.44 -2.38
C MET A 131 -16.87 -20.88 -2.82
N SER A 132 -15.98 -21.45 -3.64
CA SER A 132 -16.04 -22.85 -4.10
C SER A 132 -14.63 -23.37 -4.38
N ASN A 133 -14.41 -24.66 -4.23
CA ASN A 133 -13.21 -25.38 -4.70
C ASN A 133 -13.30 -25.83 -6.17
N GLU A 134 -14.47 -25.75 -6.78
CA GLU A 134 -14.70 -26.12 -8.18
C GLU A 134 -14.71 -24.90 -9.09
N ASN A 135 -14.24 -25.09 -10.32
CA ASN A 135 -14.35 -24.08 -11.36
C ASN A 135 -15.82 -23.88 -11.77
N ARG A 136 -16.22 -22.64 -12.00
CA ARG A 136 -17.56 -22.26 -12.43
C ARG A 136 -17.49 -21.55 -13.77
N LYS A 137 -18.50 -21.65 -14.60
CA LYS A 137 -18.63 -20.88 -15.84
C LYS A 137 -19.20 -19.49 -15.54
N SER A 138 -18.71 -18.48 -16.25
CA SER A 138 -19.27 -17.13 -16.22
C SER A 138 -19.12 -16.50 -17.59
N ASP A 139 -20.20 -15.90 -18.09
CA ASP A 139 -20.23 -15.11 -19.35
C ASP A 139 -19.94 -13.62 -19.10
N LYS A 140 -19.76 -13.24 -17.84
CA LYS A 140 -19.45 -11.87 -17.45
C LYS A 140 -17.97 -11.57 -17.64
N THR A 141 -17.64 -10.31 -17.92
CA THR A 141 -16.33 -9.88 -18.40
C THR A 141 -15.58 -8.94 -17.46
N SER A 142 -16.12 -8.70 -16.27
CA SER A 142 -15.46 -7.84 -15.27
C SER A 142 -15.24 -8.56 -13.95
N PHE A 143 -14.18 -8.22 -13.25
CA PHE A 143 -13.90 -8.76 -11.91
C PHE A 143 -13.20 -7.74 -11.02
N ILE A 144 -13.30 -7.95 -9.72
CA ILE A 144 -12.58 -7.20 -8.69
C ILE A 144 -11.38 -8.01 -8.21
N LYS A 145 -10.21 -7.40 -8.16
CA LYS A 145 -9.03 -7.90 -7.43
C LYS A 145 -8.91 -7.17 -6.10
N MET A 146 -8.78 -7.90 -5.00
CA MET A 146 -8.52 -7.37 -3.67
C MET A 146 -7.12 -7.75 -3.21
N LEU A 147 -6.47 -6.87 -2.47
CA LEU A 147 -5.17 -7.07 -1.87
C LEU A 147 -5.10 -6.44 -0.48
N SER A 148 -4.42 -7.12 0.43
CA SER A 148 -4.08 -6.59 1.74
C SER A 148 -2.61 -6.88 2.04
N GLY A 149 -1.92 -5.92 2.63
CA GLY A 149 -0.50 -6.01 2.93
C GLY A 149 -0.18 -5.52 4.33
N PHE A 150 0.97 -5.93 4.85
CA PHE A 150 1.52 -5.38 6.07
C PHE A 150 1.71 -3.87 5.94
N GLY A 151 1.63 -3.16 7.07
CA GLY A 151 1.54 -1.69 7.09
C GLY A 151 0.09 -1.18 7.04
N GLY A 152 -0.91 -2.11 7.04
CA GLY A 152 -2.33 -1.77 6.95
C GLY A 152 -2.77 -1.33 5.56
N CYS A 153 -1.97 -1.60 4.53
CA CYS A 153 -2.25 -1.21 3.14
C CYS A 153 -3.25 -2.16 2.51
N ASN A 154 -4.34 -1.64 1.96
CA ASN A 154 -5.37 -2.38 1.25
C ASN A 154 -5.57 -1.77 -0.14
N ALA A 155 -5.74 -2.61 -1.15
CA ALA A 155 -5.98 -2.19 -2.52
C ALA A 155 -7.14 -2.96 -3.14
N SER A 156 -7.87 -2.30 -4.01
CA SER A 156 -8.90 -2.91 -4.85
C SER A 156 -8.77 -2.40 -6.27
N LEU A 157 -8.98 -3.28 -7.24
CA LEU A 157 -8.87 -2.99 -8.67
C LEU A 157 -10.03 -3.62 -9.43
N LEU A 158 -10.69 -2.85 -10.30
CA LEU A 158 -11.66 -3.34 -11.28
C LEU A 158 -10.98 -3.54 -12.63
N ALA A 159 -11.05 -4.76 -13.13
CA ALA A 159 -10.67 -5.11 -14.50
C ALA A 159 -11.91 -5.47 -15.32
N GLU A 160 -11.99 -4.98 -16.56
CA GLU A 160 -13.09 -5.23 -17.49
C GLU A 160 -12.57 -5.56 -18.89
N LEU A 161 -13.05 -6.67 -19.46
CA LEU A 161 -12.77 -7.03 -20.85
C LEU A 161 -13.75 -6.30 -21.77
N THR A 162 -13.23 -5.46 -22.66
CA THR A 162 -14.03 -4.74 -23.63
C THR A 162 -13.66 -5.14 -25.06
N LYS A 163 -14.64 -5.08 -25.97
CA LYS A 163 -14.46 -5.33 -27.41
C LYS A 163 -14.13 -4.05 -28.22
N ARG A 164 -13.78 -2.97 -27.54
CA ARG A 164 -13.49 -1.67 -28.18
C ARG A 164 -12.01 -1.40 -28.26
N GLU A 165 -11.57 -0.76 -29.36
CA GLU A 165 -10.30 -0.03 -29.36
C GLU A 165 -10.32 0.97 -28.18
N VAL A 166 -9.33 0.87 -27.31
CA VAL A 166 -9.16 1.84 -26.22
C VAL A 166 -8.81 3.16 -26.88
N GLN A 167 -9.75 4.08 -26.92
CA GLN A 167 -9.38 5.47 -27.15
C GLN A 167 -8.41 5.87 -26.02
N PRO A 168 -7.28 6.54 -26.31
CA PRO A 168 -6.42 7.06 -25.27
C PRO A 168 -7.32 7.83 -24.30
N MET A 169 -7.23 7.51 -23.01
CA MET A 169 -7.93 8.32 -22.00
C MET A 169 -7.63 9.78 -22.33
N ALA A 170 -8.68 10.57 -22.53
CA ALA A 170 -8.54 12.01 -22.64
C ALA A 170 -7.64 12.43 -21.48
N THR A 171 -6.63 13.23 -21.78
CA THR A 171 -5.71 13.75 -20.76
C THR A 171 -6.57 14.39 -19.69
N GLN A 172 -6.81 13.64 -18.60
CA GLN A 172 -7.50 14.19 -17.43
C GLN A 172 -6.67 15.40 -17.01
N HIS A 173 -7.36 16.48 -16.75
CA HIS A 173 -6.75 17.69 -16.24
C HIS A 173 -5.98 17.29 -14.99
N ARG A 174 -4.65 17.25 -15.05
CA ARG A 174 -3.83 16.91 -13.91
C ARG A 174 -3.98 18.03 -12.90
N PRO A 175 -4.39 17.74 -11.65
CA PRO A 175 -4.52 18.79 -10.65
C PRO A 175 -3.14 19.43 -10.43
N SER A 176 -3.09 20.76 -10.40
CA SER A 176 -1.89 21.46 -9.98
C SER A 176 -1.75 21.36 -8.47
N TRP A 177 -0.54 21.21 -8.00
CA TRP A 177 -0.24 21.14 -6.58
C TRP A 177 0.99 21.98 -6.23
N GLN A 178 1.15 22.30 -4.96
CA GLN A 178 2.27 23.08 -4.45
C GLN A 178 2.88 22.41 -3.21
N LYS A 179 4.19 22.59 -3.03
CA LYS A 179 4.86 22.23 -1.77
C LYS A 179 4.60 23.31 -0.74
N THR A 180 4.09 22.92 0.45
CA THR A 180 3.79 23.86 1.53
C THR A 180 4.82 23.81 2.65
N HIS A 181 5.29 22.62 2.99
CA HIS A 181 6.30 22.38 4.02
C HIS A 181 7.30 21.32 3.57
N SER A 182 8.50 21.37 4.13
CA SER A 182 9.57 20.42 3.83
C SER A 182 10.42 20.10 5.07
N VAL A 183 10.98 18.88 5.08
CA VAL A 183 11.98 18.45 6.06
C VAL A 183 13.10 17.71 5.36
N ARG A 184 14.33 17.93 5.81
CA ARG A 184 15.49 17.13 5.41
C ARG A 184 16.24 16.68 6.65
N ILE A 185 16.57 15.38 6.73
CA ILE A 185 17.46 14.81 7.75
C ILE A 185 18.54 14.02 7.04
N SER A 186 19.80 14.28 7.39
CA SER A 186 20.97 13.56 6.88
C SER A 186 22.04 13.49 7.98
N PRO A 187 23.18 12.81 7.75
CA PRO A 187 24.31 12.86 8.70
C PRO A 187 24.86 14.26 8.96
N GLU A 188 24.50 15.25 8.16
CA GLU A 188 24.95 16.65 8.35
C GLU A 188 24.06 17.43 9.32
N GLY A 189 22.81 17.02 9.52
CA GLY A 189 21.86 17.72 10.38
C GLY A 189 20.40 17.50 9.99
N ALA A 190 19.51 18.30 10.58
CA ALA A 190 18.08 18.34 10.31
C ALA A 190 17.63 19.76 9.97
N TRP A 191 16.84 19.89 8.90
CA TRP A 191 16.27 21.15 8.42
C TRP A 191 14.77 21.02 8.29
N VAL A 192 14.07 22.09 8.62
CA VAL A 192 12.61 22.21 8.43
C VAL A 192 12.35 23.53 7.71
N ASP A 193 11.65 23.49 6.58
CA ASP A 193 11.37 24.63 5.70
C ASP A 193 12.66 25.42 5.35
N GLY A 194 13.73 24.69 5.07
CA GLY A 194 15.05 25.24 4.74
C GLY A 194 15.83 25.80 5.93
N ASN A 195 15.24 25.88 7.12
CA ASN A 195 15.89 26.37 8.32
C ASN A 195 16.54 25.23 9.10
N LEU A 196 17.81 25.42 9.50
CA LEU A 196 18.52 24.46 10.34
C LEU A 196 17.80 24.31 11.68
N LYS A 197 17.37 23.08 11.98
CA LYS A 197 16.70 22.73 13.24
C LYS A 197 17.69 22.22 14.27
N GLU A 198 18.61 21.36 13.83
CA GLU A 198 19.61 20.76 14.69
C GLU A 198 20.80 20.24 13.87
N MET A 199 22.02 20.38 14.40
CA MET A 199 23.25 19.83 13.82
C MET A 199 23.52 18.45 14.41
N LEU A 200 24.26 17.61 13.68
CA LEU A 200 24.73 16.32 14.17
C LEU A 200 25.46 16.49 15.51
N GLY A 201 25.01 15.72 16.52
CA GLY A 201 25.68 15.58 17.81
C GLY A 201 26.36 14.21 17.94
N GLU A 202 26.91 13.91 19.11
CA GLU A 202 27.43 12.56 19.39
C GLU A 202 26.33 11.51 19.51
N GLY A 203 26.56 10.31 18.95
CA GLY A 203 25.68 9.15 19.07
C GLY A 203 24.59 9.06 17.98
N ASP A 204 23.52 8.32 18.26
CA ASP A 204 22.38 8.12 17.33
C ASP A 204 21.58 9.41 17.17
N PHE A 205 21.88 10.15 16.10
CA PHE A 205 21.28 11.46 15.81
C PHE A 205 19.76 11.39 15.60
N VAL A 206 19.27 10.35 14.94
CA VAL A 206 17.82 10.18 14.71
C VAL A 206 17.09 9.96 16.03
N THR A 207 17.67 9.17 16.94
CA THR A 207 17.10 9.00 18.29
C THR A 207 17.22 10.27 19.13
N HIS A 208 18.27 11.07 18.93
CA HIS A 208 18.38 12.39 19.58
C HIS A 208 17.24 13.31 19.11
N LEU A 209 17.01 13.44 17.81
CA LEU A 209 15.89 14.21 17.25
C LEU A 209 14.54 13.73 17.80
N TYR A 210 14.34 12.41 17.87
CA TYR A 210 13.13 11.86 18.48
C TYR A 210 12.93 12.33 19.91
N LYS A 211 13.95 12.24 20.75
CA LYS A 211 13.85 12.64 22.17
C LYS A 211 13.63 14.13 22.34
N SER A 212 14.26 14.96 21.51
CA SER A 212 14.20 16.42 21.61
C SER A 212 12.87 17.00 21.09
N HIS A 213 12.28 16.38 20.06
CA HIS A 213 11.16 16.98 19.34
C HIS A 213 9.86 16.19 19.35
N VAL A 214 9.90 14.86 19.66
CA VAL A 214 8.74 13.99 19.64
C VAL A 214 8.41 13.42 21.02
N GLY A 215 9.31 12.67 21.59
CA GLY A 215 9.39 12.21 22.99
C GLY A 215 8.29 11.27 23.52
N SER A 216 7.14 11.16 22.87
CA SER A 216 5.93 10.56 23.47
C SER A 216 5.37 9.33 22.73
N TYR A 217 6.21 8.57 22.01
CA TYR A 217 5.77 7.39 21.26
C TYR A 217 6.68 6.17 21.51
N PRO A 218 6.45 5.40 22.60
CA PRO A 218 7.33 4.28 22.98
C PRO A 218 7.50 3.21 21.89
N LYS A 219 6.56 3.07 20.95
CA LYS A 219 6.65 2.15 19.82
C LYS A 219 7.82 2.47 18.90
N TYR A 220 8.31 3.71 18.88
CA TYR A 220 9.51 4.15 18.16
C TYR A 220 10.71 3.21 18.38
N TYR A 221 10.94 2.77 19.61
CA TYR A 221 12.08 1.90 19.96
C TYR A 221 11.98 0.48 19.42
N LYS A 222 10.80 0.08 18.91
CA LYS A 222 10.58 -1.21 18.24
C LYS A 222 10.77 -1.14 16.73
N MET A 223 10.81 0.06 16.15
CA MET A 223 11.01 0.27 14.73
C MET A 223 12.46 -0.04 14.31
N ASP A 224 12.63 -0.44 13.06
CA ASP A 224 13.95 -0.49 12.44
C ASP A 224 14.50 0.91 12.10
N ALA A 225 15.73 0.96 11.62
CA ALA A 225 16.40 2.23 11.37
C ALA A 225 15.73 3.07 10.27
N LEU A 226 15.30 2.44 9.17
CA LEU A 226 14.57 3.12 8.09
C LEU A 226 13.26 3.71 8.61
N SER A 227 12.48 2.92 9.35
CA SER A 227 11.21 3.38 9.92
C SER A 227 11.39 4.45 10.98
N ARG A 228 12.45 4.39 11.81
CA ARG A 228 12.79 5.47 12.78
C ARG A 228 13.07 6.78 12.08
N LEU A 229 13.90 6.75 11.02
CA LEU A 229 14.23 7.93 10.24
C LEU A 229 12.99 8.56 9.60
N GLY A 230 12.18 7.75 8.89
CA GLY A 230 10.95 8.22 8.26
C GLY A 230 9.91 8.72 9.27
N PHE A 231 9.79 8.04 10.42
CA PHE A 231 8.90 8.47 11.50
C PHE A 231 9.31 9.85 12.04
N VAL A 232 10.58 10.05 12.37
CA VAL A 232 11.07 11.34 12.90
C VAL A 232 10.93 12.46 11.86
N ALA A 233 11.26 12.18 10.59
CA ALA A 233 11.08 13.14 9.51
C ALA A 233 9.60 13.54 9.37
N SER A 234 8.67 12.58 9.40
CA SER A 234 7.23 12.88 9.35
C SER A 234 6.74 13.69 10.55
N GLU A 235 7.21 13.38 11.77
CA GLU A 235 6.84 14.13 12.98
C GLU A 235 7.31 15.58 12.93
N LEU A 236 8.56 15.84 12.48
CA LEU A 236 9.06 17.20 12.31
C LEU A 236 8.28 17.98 11.24
N LEU A 237 8.02 17.32 10.09
CA LEU A 237 7.26 17.92 8.99
C LEU A 237 5.84 18.29 9.40
N LEU A 238 5.11 17.35 10.02
CA LEU A 238 3.73 17.55 10.46
C LEU A 238 3.63 18.53 11.64
N THR A 239 4.68 18.67 12.43
CA THR A 239 4.74 19.72 13.47
C THR A 239 4.90 21.10 12.85
N ALA A 240 5.66 21.25 11.76
CA ALA A 240 5.79 22.51 11.02
C ALA A 240 4.50 22.88 10.29
N GLU A 241 3.82 21.89 9.67
CA GLU A 241 2.51 22.10 9.06
C GLU A 241 1.46 22.59 10.09
N GLY A 242 1.53 22.07 11.31
CA GLY A 242 0.57 22.41 12.36
C GLY A 242 -0.81 21.78 12.15
N GLY A 243 -1.85 22.39 12.75
CA GLY A 243 -3.22 21.89 12.64
C GLY A 243 -3.53 20.70 13.58
N GLU A 244 -4.70 20.08 13.37
CA GLU A 244 -5.13 18.93 14.17
C GLU A 244 -4.43 17.65 13.72
N ARG A 245 -3.92 16.89 14.68
CA ARG A 245 -3.22 15.63 14.49
C ARG A 245 -3.90 14.48 15.22
N PHE A 246 -3.53 13.25 14.86
CA PHE A 246 -3.98 12.02 15.53
C PHE A 246 -5.48 11.73 15.42
N GLN A 247 -6.12 12.27 14.40
CA GLN A 247 -7.51 12.00 14.05
C GLN A 247 -7.59 11.20 12.75
N HIS A 248 -8.56 10.29 12.68
CA HIS A 248 -8.80 9.53 11.45
C HIS A 248 -9.18 10.46 10.30
N ARG A 249 -8.43 10.35 9.18
CA ARG A 249 -8.72 11.10 7.95
C ARG A 249 -8.34 10.30 6.70
N CYS A 250 -9.19 10.39 5.67
CA CYS A 250 -9.00 9.67 4.39
C CYS A 250 -8.40 10.56 3.28
N ASP A 251 -8.29 11.86 3.53
CA ASP A 251 -7.92 12.87 2.52
C ASP A 251 -6.42 13.17 2.46
N ARG A 252 -5.58 12.41 3.18
CA ARG A 252 -4.13 12.49 3.12
C ARG A 252 -3.53 11.17 2.63
N ALA A 253 -2.78 11.24 1.53
CA ALA A 253 -1.94 10.15 1.04
C ALA A 253 -0.51 10.22 1.60
N ILE A 254 0.19 9.07 1.61
CA ILE A 254 1.62 8.96 1.91
C ILE A 254 2.30 8.27 0.73
N VAL A 255 3.27 8.94 0.10
CA VAL A 255 4.02 8.43 -1.06
C VAL A 255 5.50 8.56 -0.79
N LEU A 256 6.16 7.47 -0.45
CA LEU A 256 7.60 7.45 -0.19
C LEU A 256 8.36 6.65 -1.25
N CYS A 257 9.57 7.07 -1.51
CA CYS A 257 10.47 6.43 -2.46
C CYS A 257 11.84 6.20 -1.84
N ASN A 258 12.54 5.13 -2.24
CA ASN A 258 13.96 4.96 -1.96
C ASN A 258 14.66 4.12 -3.01
N ARG A 259 15.98 3.89 -2.82
CA ARG A 259 16.80 3.04 -3.68
C ARG A 259 17.13 1.71 -3.02
N THR A 260 17.44 1.73 -1.74
CA THR A 260 18.04 0.58 -1.03
C THR A 260 17.01 -0.37 -0.42
N SER A 261 15.69 -0.14 -0.62
CA SER A 261 14.65 -0.91 0.07
C SER A 261 14.86 -0.91 1.58
N SER A 262 14.75 -2.06 2.21
CA SER A 262 14.97 -2.33 3.64
C SER A 262 16.31 -3.02 3.91
N VAL A 263 17.35 -2.73 3.11
CA VAL A 263 18.62 -3.48 3.10
C VAL A 263 19.25 -3.68 4.49
N CYS A 264 19.11 -2.71 5.38
CA CYS A 264 19.62 -2.81 6.75
C CYS A 264 18.88 -3.90 7.55
N SER A 265 17.56 -3.97 7.42
CA SER A 265 16.72 -5.00 8.06
C SER A 265 16.87 -6.35 7.39
N ASP A 266 17.05 -6.40 6.06
CA ASP A 266 17.34 -7.64 5.32
C ASP A 266 18.65 -8.28 5.79
N ARG A 267 19.71 -7.49 5.95
CA ARG A 267 21.00 -7.97 6.49
C ARG A 267 20.84 -8.58 7.88
N LYS A 268 20.06 -7.91 8.78
CA LYS A 268 19.78 -8.44 10.13
C LYS A 268 18.95 -9.72 10.09
N TYR A 269 17.95 -9.78 9.22
CA TYR A 269 17.11 -10.96 9.07
C TYR A 269 17.90 -12.16 8.55
N ILE A 270 18.72 -11.97 7.52
CA ILE A 270 19.61 -13.00 6.98
C ILE A 270 20.51 -13.58 8.06
N GLN A 271 21.09 -12.74 8.93
CA GLN A 271 21.92 -13.21 10.05
C GLN A 271 21.17 -14.16 10.98
N SER A 272 19.85 -13.97 11.17
CA SER A 272 19.02 -14.83 12.03
C SER A 272 18.74 -16.23 11.45
N ILE A 273 19.01 -16.44 10.16
CA ILE A 273 18.71 -17.68 9.44
C ILE A 273 19.94 -18.37 8.81
N CYS A 274 21.11 -17.72 8.79
CA CYS A 274 22.32 -18.26 8.16
C CYS A 274 23.01 -19.36 8.97
N ASP A 275 22.86 -19.37 10.28
CA ASP A 275 23.47 -20.38 11.15
C ASP A 275 22.56 -21.61 11.26
N LYS A 276 23.00 -22.74 10.67
CA LYS A 276 22.25 -24.00 10.73
C LYS A 276 22.12 -24.56 12.14
N GLY A 277 23.04 -24.23 13.05
CA GLY A 277 23.01 -24.63 14.47
C GLY A 277 22.14 -23.70 15.33
N ASN A 278 21.81 -22.53 14.82
CA ASN A 278 21.05 -21.50 15.54
C ASN A 278 20.04 -20.82 14.60
N TYR A 279 19.16 -21.60 13.98
CA TYR A 279 18.13 -21.15 13.06
C TYR A 279 16.88 -20.66 13.80
N PHE A 280 16.84 -19.38 14.11
CA PHE A 280 15.68 -18.75 14.75
C PHE A 280 15.26 -17.50 13.98
N PRO A 281 14.48 -17.64 12.88
CA PRO A 281 13.98 -16.49 12.15
C PRO A 281 13.14 -15.60 13.07
N SER A 282 13.50 -14.31 13.15
CA SER A 282 12.82 -13.33 13.99
C SER A 282 11.61 -12.73 13.25
N PRO A 283 10.37 -13.01 13.67
CA PRO A 283 9.18 -12.43 13.06
C PRO A 283 9.17 -10.89 13.15
N SER A 284 9.69 -10.33 14.23
CA SER A 284 9.74 -8.89 14.43
C SER A 284 10.72 -8.21 13.48
N VAL A 285 11.85 -8.84 13.15
CA VAL A 285 12.80 -8.33 12.15
C VAL A 285 12.23 -8.52 10.74
N PHE A 286 11.58 -9.66 10.48
CA PHE A 286 10.96 -9.95 9.18
C PHE A 286 9.97 -8.87 8.75
N VAL A 287 9.14 -8.36 9.65
CA VAL A 287 8.16 -7.31 9.33
C VAL A 287 8.86 -6.09 8.70
N TYR A 288 10.01 -5.70 9.23
CA TYR A 288 10.77 -4.53 8.75
C TYR A 288 11.66 -4.82 7.53
N THR A 289 11.66 -6.05 6.98
CA THR A 289 12.19 -6.31 5.63
C THR A 289 11.24 -5.84 4.52
N LEU A 290 10.09 -5.30 4.88
CA LEU A 290 9.13 -4.70 3.97
C LEU A 290 9.25 -3.17 4.07
N PRO A 291 9.77 -2.48 3.05
CA PRO A 291 10.08 -1.04 3.15
C PRO A 291 8.83 -0.17 3.35
N ASN A 292 7.65 -0.64 2.93
CA ASN A 292 6.39 0.08 3.14
C ASN A 292 5.91 0.12 4.60
N ILE A 293 6.53 -0.61 5.51
CA ILE A 293 6.15 -0.57 6.95
C ILE A 293 6.26 0.85 7.51
N VAL A 294 7.22 1.64 7.05
CA VAL A 294 7.35 3.04 7.48
C VAL A 294 6.11 3.87 7.15
N THR A 295 5.50 3.69 5.97
CA THR A 295 4.25 4.40 5.61
C THR A 295 3.10 3.99 6.52
N GLY A 296 3.04 2.70 6.89
CA GLY A 296 2.09 2.18 7.87
C GLY A 296 2.30 2.75 9.27
N GLU A 297 3.55 2.86 9.75
CA GLU A 297 3.85 3.46 11.06
C GLU A 297 3.45 4.94 11.11
N ILE A 298 3.69 5.70 10.04
CA ILE A 298 3.25 7.10 9.91
C ILE A 298 1.71 7.18 9.89
N ALA A 299 1.06 6.31 9.11
CA ALA A 299 -0.39 6.25 9.00
C ALA A 299 -1.04 5.92 10.36
N ILE A 300 -0.55 4.90 11.06
CA ILE A 300 -1.04 4.49 12.39
C ILE A 300 -0.87 5.63 13.40
N ARG A 301 0.28 6.29 13.41
CA ARG A 301 0.57 7.38 14.34
C ARG A 301 -0.43 8.54 14.20
N ASN A 302 -0.80 8.87 12.96
CA ASN A 302 -1.58 10.06 12.66
C ASN A 302 -3.06 9.78 12.30
N GLY A 303 -3.47 8.50 12.24
CA GLY A 303 -4.83 8.11 11.84
C GLY A 303 -5.10 8.29 10.33
N TYR A 304 -4.08 8.25 9.47
CA TYR A 304 -4.25 8.45 8.03
C TYR A 304 -4.75 7.16 7.35
N GLN A 305 -5.95 7.24 6.79
CA GLN A 305 -6.63 6.13 6.11
C GLN A 305 -6.66 6.28 4.57
N GLY A 306 -6.03 7.33 4.04
CA GLY A 306 -5.83 7.52 2.60
C GLY A 306 -4.82 6.52 2.01
N GLU A 307 -4.42 6.76 0.77
CA GLU A 307 -3.40 5.97 0.08
C GLU A 307 -2.09 5.91 0.88
N THR A 308 -1.45 4.74 0.91
CA THR A 308 -0.06 4.58 1.36
C THR A 308 0.70 3.77 0.32
N SER A 309 1.70 4.39 -0.29
CA SER A 309 2.51 3.79 -1.35
C SER A 309 3.99 3.96 -1.07
N PHE A 310 4.77 2.93 -1.41
CA PHE A 310 6.23 2.94 -1.30
C PHE A 310 6.85 2.41 -2.61
N TYR A 311 7.74 3.18 -3.22
CA TYR A 311 8.34 2.87 -4.51
C TYR A 311 9.84 2.71 -4.42
N LEU A 312 10.37 1.68 -5.07
CA LEU A 312 11.80 1.48 -5.26
C LEU A 312 12.22 2.10 -6.59
N LEU A 313 13.11 3.06 -6.55
CA LEU A 313 13.64 3.76 -7.69
C LEU A 313 15.14 3.51 -7.81
N SER A 314 15.70 3.56 -9.02
CA SER A 314 17.16 3.44 -9.22
C SER A 314 17.92 4.58 -8.58
N ASP A 315 17.35 5.78 -8.61
CA ASP A 315 17.93 7.00 -8.09
C ASP A 315 16.83 7.96 -7.61
N LYS A 316 17.21 8.98 -6.83
CA LYS A 316 16.33 10.06 -6.41
C LYS A 316 15.95 10.91 -7.63
N ASP A 317 14.73 10.73 -8.11
CA ASP A 317 14.18 11.45 -9.26
C ASP A 317 12.98 12.30 -8.82
N GLU A 318 13.21 13.59 -8.65
CA GLU A 318 12.18 14.54 -8.22
C GLU A 318 11.01 14.63 -9.21
N LYS A 319 11.27 14.47 -10.51
CA LYS A 319 10.23 14.50 -11.53
C LYS A 319 9.32 13.28 -11.41
N LEU A 320 9.89 12.09 -11.20
CA LEU A 320 9.13 10.87 -11.01
C LEU A 320 8.34 10.92 -9.70
N ILE A 321 8.95 11.39 -8.60
CA ILE A 321 8.25 11.61 -7.33
C ILE A 321 7.07 12.58 -7.53
N GLY A 322 7.27 13.68 -8.26
CA GLY A 322 6.20 14.62 -8.61
C GLY A 322 5.05 13.96 -9.39
N MET A 323 5.36 13.08 -10.34
CA MET A 323 4.34 12.31 -11.10
C MET A 323 3.56 11.34 -10.20
N LEU A 324 4.22 10.72 -9.23
CA LEU A 324 3.57 9.83 -8.26
C LEU A 324 2.63 10.62 -7.33
N VAL A 325 3.04 11.81 -6.89
CA VAL A 325 2.19 12.75 -6.13
C VAL A 325 0.96 13.17 -6.95
N GLU A 326 1.16 13.53 -8.24
CA GLU A 326 0.03 13.85 -9.15
C GLU A 326 -0.94 12.67 -9.27
N ALA A 327 -0.43 11.43 -9.34
CA ALA A 327 -1.26 10.24 -9.43
C ALA A 327 -2.15 10.04 -8.20
N SER A 328 -1.66 10.36 -7.00
CA SER A 328 -2.45 10.27 -5.76
C SER A 328 -3.61 11.28 -5.73
N PHE A 329 -3.49 12.43 -6.39
CA PHE A 329 -4.58 13.39 -6.53
C PHE A 329 -5.65 12.97 -7.57
N ALA A 330 -5.45 11.85 -8.28
CA ALA A 330 -6.53 11.27 -9.10
C ALA A 330 -7.68 10.73 -8.24
N ASP A 331 -7.43 10.34 -7.00
CA ASP A 331 -8.46 10.14 -5.99
C ASP A 331 -8.96 11.51 -5.52
N VAL A 332 -10.20 11.84 -5.89
CA VAL A 332 -10.85 13.14 -5.58
C VAL A 332 -10.99 13.44 -4.09
N GLN A 333 -10.86 12.43 -3.23
CA GLN A 333 -10.86 12.61 -1.78
C GLN A 333 -9.49 13.10 -1.28
N THR A 334 -8.41 12.82 -2.00
CA THR A 334 -7.05 13.21 -1.60
C THR A 334 -6.86 14.72 -1.77
N LYS A 335 -6.66 15.42 -0.66
CA LYS A 335 -6.40 16.88 -0.62
C LYS A 335 -4.94 17.21 -0.42
N SER A 336 -4.20 16.31 0.22
CA SER A 336 -2.78 16.50 0.50
C SER A 336 -2.01 15.16 0.45
N VAL A 337 -0.74 15.25 0.11
CA VAL A 337 0.18 14.10 0.03
C VAL A 337 1.42 14.41 0.86
N LEU A 338 1.73 13.55 1.84
CA LEU A 338 3.05 13.50 2.46
C LEU A 338 3.94 12.65 1.55
N ALA A 339 4.91 13.27 0.89
CA ALA A 339 5.73 12.59 -0.09
C ALA A 339 7.21 12.85 0.12
N GLY A 340 8.05 11.99 -0.46
CA GLY A 340 9.48 12.25 -0.50
C GLY A 340 10.37 11.02 -0.63
N TRP A 341 11.64 11.26 -0.37
CA TRP A 341 12.72 10.29 -0.42
C TRP A 341 13.11 9.85 0.98
N LEU A 342 13.32 8.55 1.17
CA LEU A 342 13.70 7.96 2.46
C LEU A 342 14.66 6.79 2.26
N ASP A 343 15.95 7.02 2.36
CA ASP A 343 16.97 5.99 2.18
C ASP A 343 17.80 5.79 3.45
N TYR A 344 18.11 4.53 3.78
CA TYR A 344 18.92 4.19 4.94
C TYR A 344 19.76 2.95 4.66
N GLU A 345 21.03 3.13 4.45
CA GLU A 345 21.98 2.05 4.20
C GLU A 345 22.75 1.64 5.47
N ASP A 346 23.20 2.62 6.25
CA ASP A 346 23.87 2.49 7.54
C ASP A 346 23.84 3.81 8.34
N GLU A 347 24.49 3.85 9.50
CA GLU A 347 24.52 5.02 10.40
C GLU A 347 25.21 6.26 9.82
N THR A 348 25.97 6.11 8.74
CA THR A 348 26.71 7.19 8.05
C THR A 348 26.13 7.54 6.68
N HIS A 349 25.24 6.68 6.14
CA HIS A 349 24.62 6.83 4.84
C HIS A 349 23.10 6.70 4.95
N TYR A 350 22.45 7.82 5.22
CA TYR A 350 21.00 7.91 5.28
C TYR A 350 20.52 9.30 4.88
N GLU A 351 19.32 9.36 4.32
CA GLU A 351 18.65 10.61 4.00
C GLU A 351 17.13 10.44 4.09
N ALA A 352 16.47 11.40 4.74
CA ALA A 352 15.04 11.62 4.60
C ALA A 352 14.80 13.03 4.08
N GLU A 353 14.08 13.16 2.98
CA GLU A 353 13.65 14.44 2.44
C GLU A 353 12.18 14.35 2.11
N PHE A 354 11.34 14.89 2.98
CA PHE A 354 9.88 14.85 2.84
C PHE A 354 9.31 16.24 2.62
N PHE A 355 8.13 16.26 2.02
CA PHE A 355 7.35 17.47 1.85
C PHE A 355 5.85 17.18 1.92
N ILE A 356 5.07 18.22 2.20
CA ILE A 356 3.62 18.21 2.01
C ILE A 356 3.32 18.82 0.65
N ALA A 357 2.57 18.10 -0.17
CA ALA A 357 1.96 18.59 -1.39
C ALA A 357 0.47 18.82 -1.14
N GLU A 358 -0.03 19.99 -1.52
CA GLU A 358 -1.45 20.33 -1.43
C GLU A 358 -2.01 20.59 -2.83
N CYS A 359 -3.22 20.08 -3.07
CA CYS A 359 -3.94 20.34 -4.31
C CYS A 359 -4.36 21.80 -4.37
N ASN A 360 -4.05 22.48 -5.47
CA ASN A 360 -4.61 23.81 -5.73
C ASN A 360 -6.08 23.63 -6.15
N LEU A 361 -6.99 24.07 -5.30
CA LEU A 361 -8.45 24.06 -5.53
C LEU A 361 -8.86 25.01 -6.66
#